data_87e20b301a7afe01e3b762bf7b0de559
#
_entry.id   87e20b301a7afe01e3b762bf7b0de559
#
_cell.length_a   1.000
_cell.length_b   1.000
_cell.length_c   1.000
_cell.angle_alpha   90.00
_cell.angle_beta   90.00
_cell.angle_gamma   90.00
#
_symmetry.space_group_name_H-M   'P 1'
#
loop_
_entity.id
_entity.type
_entity.pdbx_description
1 polymer ?
#
loop_
_entity_poly.entity_id
_entity_poly.type
_entity_poly.pdbx_seq_one_letter_code
_entity_poly.pdbx_strand_id
1 'polypeptide(L)'
;MLGSYVFTDPKGELYDRTAGYLKAHGYKIKVLNLVRPEYSDGYNPLMHISSGLDVDVIANTIVKGQKSEGSSSDPFWDDSAEMLLKALIYYLLATRPEEEQNLASCAELVRAANTNGGSNLLTELMSQLPYDHPARMNYKSIEIAPEKTYSSILSSLQSKLGKFDSKEIAELTSTDTISFEEIGNEKTAVYVISSDTHTAYDFLLTIFFAQMIQQLYDYADQNGGALKEQTFFILDEFANIGKIPDFDKKISTSRSRKISFSVILQNIDQLEAVYEKSYETIMGNCDTHVFLGSNSYKTVEYFSKALGEKTIGRDSISINRDRQNWKTGKSVSDQVMARALMTPDELRRMDNDECIIYEKGIKPVKAKKFYYFKHPMAKEMRKLEISHNDIGEIERGTWRKYNPYNPYVPEDEETEKVNSLKVESLDDLFNDETPSNEEEKETIRSTTESINTQPEKEVEKQENTIDLDGFNDAPILPQEPMQEDDDIYDLQKELEAKFDELFGPINED
;
A
#
# COMPACT_ATOMS: atom_id res chain seq x y z
N MET A 1 -9.47 21.69 18.51
CA MET A 1 -9.24 20.41 17.84
C MET A 1 -10.35 19.47 18.23
N LEU A 2 -11.04 18.96 17.24
CA LEU A 2 -12.41 18.40 17.43
C LEU A 2 -12.45 16.88 17.57
N GLY A 3 -11.33 16.18 17.41
CA GLY A 3 -11.27 14.71 17.45
C GLY A 3 -9.95 14.16 16.94
N SER A 4 -9.93 12.90 16.54
CA SER A 4 -8.77 12.24 15.91
C SER A 4 -8.69 12.54 14.43
N TYR A 5 -7.50 12.41 13.86
CA TYR A 5 -7.23 12.70 12.45
C TYR A 5 -6.47 11.55 11.79
N VAL A 6 -6.83 11.23 10.56
CA VAL A 6 -6.10 10.32 9.68
C VAL A 6 -5.79 11.08 8.40
N PHE A 7 -4.52 11.24 8.09
CA PHE A 7 -4.04 11.99 6.93
C PHE A 7 -3.37 11.04 5.93
N THR A 8 -3.71 11.14 4.65
CA THR A 8 -2.76 10.76 3.60
C THR A 8 -1.86 11.94 3.31
N ASP A 9 -0.57 11.71 3.27
CA ASP A 9 0.47 12.74 3.18
C ASP A 9 1.58 12.30 2.19
N PRO A 10 1.34 12.39 0.86
CA PRO A 10 2.27 11.85 -0.13
C PRO A 10 3.70 12.37 -0.05
N LYS A 11 3.91 13.53 0.57
CA LYS A 11 5.23 14.19 0.66
C LYS A 11 5.73 14.38 2.10
N GLY A 12 4.96 13.97 3.10
CA GLY A 12 5.29 14.23 4.50
C GLY A 12 5.10 15.69 4.95
N GLU A 13 4.56 16.56 4.06
CA GLU A 13 4.41 17.99 4.38
C GLU A 13 3.38 18.28 5.48
N LEU A 14 2.32 17.48 5.54
CA LEU A 14 1.30 17.60 6.59
C LEU A 14 1.88 17.18 7.94
N TYR A 15 2.66 16.10 7.96
CA TYR A 15 3.39 15.67 9.15
C TYR A 15 4.32 16.78 9.64
N ASP A 16 5.20 17.28 8.78
CA ASP A 16 6.19 18.28 9.12
C ASP A 16 5.58 19.51 9.79
N ARG A 17 4.43 19.95 9.26
CA ARG A 17 3.78 21.18 9.71
C ARG A 17 2.85 21.00 10.90
N THR A 18 2.29 19.80 11.12
CA THR A 18 1.19 19.64 12.08
C THR A 18 1.47 18.66 13.20
N ALA A 19 2.32 17.64 13.01
CA ALA A 19 2.54 16.58 13.99
C ALA A 19 3.09 17.09 15.31
N GLY A 20 4.11 17.98 15.28
CA GLY A 20 4.67 18.58 16.48
C GLY A 20 3.66 19.43 17.25
N TYR A 21 2.82 20.18 16.53
CA TYR A 21 1.75 20.96 17.14
C TYR A 21 0.69 20.09 17.81
N LEU A 22 0.25 19.02 17.12
CA LEU A 22 -0.72 18.06 17.67
C LEU A 22 -0.16 17.32 18.89
N LYS A 23 1.11 16.88 18.82
CA LYS A 23 1.81 16.25 19.94
C LYS A 23 1.86 17.16 21.18
N ALA A 24 2.19 18.45 21.00
CA ALA A 24 2.19 19.44 22.07
C ALA A 24 0.80 19.67 22.70
N HIS A 25 -0.28 19.32 21.98
CA HIS A 25 -1.66 19.41 22.47
C HIS A 25 -2.25 18.06 22.90
N GLY A 26 -1.39 17.09 23.23
CA GLY A 26 -1.77 15.82 23.84
C GLY A 26 -2.31 14.78 22.87
N TYR A 27 -2.03 14.90 21.57
CA TYR A 27 -2.35 13.83 20.61
C TYR A 27 -1.29 12.74 20.63
N LYS A 28 -1.71 11.49 20.51
CA LYS A 28 -0.83 10.41 20.12
C LYS A 28 -0.53 10.56 18.63
N ILE A 29 0.73 10.51 18.26
CA ILE A 29 1.15 10.59 16.85
C ILE A 29 1.57 9.20 16.40
N LYS A 30 0.98 8.75 15.30
CA LYS A 30 1.28 7.49 14.62
C LYS A 30 1.64 7.78 13.18
N VAL A 31 2.63 7.05 12.65
CA VAL A 31 3.14 7.28 11.29
C VAL A 31 3.29 5.95 10.57
N LEU A 32 2.55 5.77 9.49
CA LEU A 32 2.83 4.72 8.51
C LEU A 32 3.63 5.34 7.37
N ASN A 33 4.95 5.10 7.35
CA ASN A 33 5.85 5.67 6.35
C ASN A 33 6.32 4.58 5.38
N LEU A 34 5.75 4.58 4.17
CA LEU A 34 6.09 3.63 3.11
C LEU A 34 7.27 4.11 2.24
N VAL A 35 7.68 5.37 2.40
CA VAL A 35 8.85 5.94 1.70
C VAL A 35 10.13 5.57 2.44
N ARG A 36 10.07 5.62 3.77
CA ARG A 36 11.17 5.25 4.69
C ARG A 36 10.63 4.33 5.77
N PRO A 37 10.48 3.04 5.48
CA PRO A 37 9.89 2.08 6.41
C PRO A 37 10.63 1.97 7.75
N GLU A 38 11.93 2.31 7.78
CA GLU A 38 12.74 2.35 9.00
C GLU A 38 12.24 3.38 10.02
N TYR A 39 11.57 4.46 9.57
CA TYR A 39 11.00 5.52 10.40
C TYR A 39 9.48 5.45 10.47
N SER A 40 8.92 4.26 10.49
CA SER A 40 7.48 4.01 10.52
C SER A 40 7.06 3.28 11.79
N ASP A 41 5.87 3.53 12.29
CA ASP A 41 5.18 2.56 13.15
C ASP A 41 4.98 1.25 12.40
N GLY A 42 4.94 0.13 13.12
CA GLY A 42 4.64 -1.19 12.55
C GLY A 42 3.17 -1.31 12.22
N TYR A 43 2.88 -1.97 11.11
CA TYR A 43 1.54 -2.34 10.70
C TYR A 43 1.53 -3.76 10.14
N ASN A 44 1.09 -4.71 10.93
CA ASN A 44 0.92 -6.10 10.52
C ASN A 44 -0.53 -6.37 10.16
N PRO A 45 -0.88 -6.56 8.86
CA PRO A 45 -2.26 -6.82 8.46
C PRO A 45 -2.90 -8.04 9.13
N LEU A 46 -2.09 -9.03 9.56
CA LEU A 46 -2.61 -10.24 10.18
C LEU A 46 -3.07 -10.00 11.63
N MET A 47 -2.52 -8.99 12.30
CA MET A 47 -2.96 -8.60 13.66
C MET A 47 -4.32 -7.89 13.66
N HIS A 48 -4.76 -7.40 12.51
CA HIS A 48 -6.03 -6.69 12.33
C HIS A 48 -7.13 -7.56 11.70
N ILE A 49 -7.00 -8.89 11.75
CA ILE A 49 -8.02 -9.83 11.27
C ILE A 49 -9.04 -10.06 12.40
N SER A 50 -10.26 -9.60 12.20
CA SER A 50 -11.41 -9.83 13.08
C SER A 50 -12.39 -10.85 12.51
N SER A 51 -12.37 -11.06 11.21
CA SER A 51 -13.28 -11.94 10.49
C SER A 51 -12.65 -12.60 9.27
N GLY A 52 -13.32 -13.61 8.71
CA GLY A 52 -12.89 -14.23 7.44
C GLY A 52 -12.88 -13.25 6.26
N LEU A 53 -13.70 -12.19 6.32
CA LEU A 53 -13.72 -11.14 5.29
C LEU A 53 -12.42 -10.35 5.25
N ASP A 54 -11.75 -10.14 6.39
CA ASP A 54 -10.46 -9.45 6.43
C ASP A 54 -9.39 -10.27 5.72
N VAL A 55 -9.40 -11.59 5.89
CA VAL A 55 -8.51 -12.52 5.16
C VAL A 55 -8.77 -12.45 3.66
N ASP A 56 -10.03 -12.38 3.24
CA ASP A 56 -10.42 -12.22 1.84
C ASP A 56 -9.91 -10.90 1.27
N VAL A 57 -10.06 -9.79 1.99
CA VAL A 57 -9.57 -8.47 1.57
C VAL A 57 -8.05 -8.47 1.43
N ILE A 58 -7.31 -8.99 2.41
CA ILE A 58 -5.84 -9.07 2.37
C ILE A 58 -5.40 -9.90 1.15
N ALA A 59 -5.91 -11.12 1.01
CA ALA A 59 -5.48 -12.03 -0.03
C ALA A 59 -5.83 -11.49 -1.43
N ASN A 60 -7.05 -10.99 -1.61
CA ASN A 60 -7.49 -10.40 -2.88
C ASN A 60 -6.66 -9.17 -3.26
N THR A 61 -6.39 -8.25 -2.30
CA THR A 61 -5.62 -7.03 -2.55
C THR A 61 -4.16 -7.36 -2.91
N ILE A 62 -3.54 -8.32 -2.22
CA ILE A 62 -2.16 -8.73 -2.52
C ILE A 62 -2.08 -9.38 -3.90
N VAL A 63 -3.02 -10.25 -4.23
CA VAL A 63 -2.96 -11.04 -5.48
C VAL A 63 -3.47 -10.26 -6.67
N LYS A 64 -4.60 -9.57 -6.56
CA LYS A 64 -5.28 -8.90 -7.67
C LYS A 64 -5.05 -7.39 -7.75
N GLY A 65 -4.74 -6.74 -6.63
CA GLY A 65 -4.47 -5.30 -6.57
C GLY A 65 -3.20 -4.85 -7.31
N GLN A 66 -2.38 -5.80 -7.80
CA GLN A 66 -1.10 -5.53 -8.48
C GLN A 66 -1.20 -5.71 -10.02
N LYS A 67 -2.40 -5.76 -10.58
CA LYS A 67 -2.54 -5.89 -12.03
C LYS A 67 -2.11 -4.60 -12.72
N SER A 68 -1.13 -4.69 -13.63
CA SER A 68 -0.88 -3.64 -14.60
C SER A 68 -2.04 -3.59 -15.60
N GLU A 69 -2.46 -2.38 -15.97
CA GLU A 69 -3.46 -2.17 -17.02
C GLU A 69 -3.03 -2.93 -18.29
N GLY A 70 -3.91 -3.80 -18.79
CA GLY A 70 -3.68 -4.57 -20.03
C GLY A 70 -3.17 -6.00 -19.86
N SER A 71 -2.86 -6.50 -18.64
CA SER A 71 -2.50 -7.90 -18.47
C SER A 71 -3.76 -8.78 -18.39
N SER A 72 -4.10 -9.45 -19.48
CA SER A 72 -5.14 -10.49 -19.53
C SER A 72 -4.57 -11.83 -19.05
N SER A 73 -4.16 -11.94 -17.78
CA SER A 73 -3.86 -13.25 -17.20
C SER A 73 -5.17 -14.03 -16.99
N ASP A 74 -5.13 -15.33 -17.24
CA ASP A 74 -6.26 -16.21 -16.92
C ASP A 74 -6.60 -16.06 -15.43
N PRO A 75 -7.85 -15.71 -15.07
CA PRO A 75 -8.30 -15.54 -13.69
C PRO A 75 -8.00 -16.75 -12.79
N PHE A 76 -7.89 -17.95 -13.37
CA PHE A 76 -7.57 -19.17 -12.64
C PHE A 76 -6.30 -19.06 -11.79
N TRP A 77 -5.25 -18.43 -12.31
CA TRP A 77 -3.96 -18.32 -11.59
C TRP A 77 -4.06 -17.38 -10.39
N ASP A 78 -4.75 -16.25 -10.56
CA ASP A 78 -4.96 -15.32 -9.47
C ASP A 78 -5.90 -15.90 -8.42
N ASP A 79 -7.00 -16.53 -8.83
CA ASP A 79 -7.94 -17.15 -7.89
C ASP A 79 -7.28 -18.29 -7.09
N SER A 80 -6.46 -19.11 -7.75
CA SER A 80 -5.72 -20.19 -7.08
C SER A 80 -4.66 -19.65 -6.12
N ALA A 81 -3.92 -18.61 -6.52
CA ALA A 81 -2.94 -17.94 -5.65
C ALA A 81 -3.62 -17.28 -4.43
N GLU A 82 -4.79 -16.66 -4.62
CA GLU A 82 -5.59 -16.09 -3.55
C GLU A 82 -6.04 -17.16 -2.54
N MET A 83 -6.57 -18.30 -3.03
CA MET A 83 -6.96 -19.42 -2.17
C MET A 83 -5.77 -19.99 -1.39
N LEU A 84 -4.61 -20.13 -2.01
CA LEU A 84 -3.40 -20.57 -1.34
C LEU A 84 -2.98 -19.58 -0.26
N LEU A 85 -2.96 -18.28 -0.55
CA LEU A 85 -2.60 -17.26 0.45
C LEU A 85 -3.56 -17.27 1.64
N LYS A 86 -4.87 -17.41 1.41
CA LYS A 86 -5.86 -17.58 2.50
C LYS A 86 -5.55 -18.79 3.37
N ALA A 87 -5.22 -19.92 2.74
CA ALA A 87 -4.85 -21.13 3.47
C ALA A 87 -3.64 -20.91 4.38
N LEU A 88 -2.60 -20.22 3.87
CA LEU A 88 -1.39 -19.92 4.63
C LEU A 88 -1.66 -18.95 5.79
N ILE A 89 -2.44 -17.90 5.57
CA ILE A 89 -2.84 -16.95 6.62
C ILE A 89 -3.58 -17.69 7.74
N TYR A 90 -4.61 -18.46 7.41
CA TYR A 90 -5.36 -19.23 8.42
C TYR A 90 -4.50 -20.25 9.15
N TYR A 91 -3.52 -20.85 8.45
CA TYR A 91 -2.58 -21.77 9.07
C TYR A 91 -1.72 -21.06 10.13
N LEU A 92 -1.11 -19.91 9.78
CA LEU A 92 -0.27 -19.15 10.70
C LEU A 92 -1.06 -18.69 11.93
N LEU A 93 -2.26 -18.13 11.72
CA LEU A 93 -3.12 -17.67 12.81
C LEU A 93 -3.51 -18.79 13.78
N ALA A 94 -3.67 -20.02 13.29
CA ALA A 94 -4.09 -21.15 14.12
C ALA A 94 -2.93 -21.85 14.82
N THR A 95 -1.70 -21.80 14.31
CA THR A 95 -0.62 -22.68 14.74
C THR A 95 0.63 -21.96 15.24
N ARG A 96 0.78 -20.67 14.92
CA ARG A 96 2.03 -19.96 15.21
C ARG A 96 1.84 -18.85 16.23
N PRO A 97 2.88 -18.52 17.02
CA PRO A 97 2.85 -17.37 17.93
C PRO A 97 2.77 -16.05 17.12
N GLU A 98 2.33 -14.98 17.77
CA GLU A 98 2.07 -13.68 17.14
C GLU A 98 3.27 -13.15 16.35
N GLU A 99 4.50 -13.33 16.86
CA GLU A 99 5.73 -12.86 16.21
C GLU A 99 6.00 -13.53 14.84
N GLU A 100 5.37 -14.69 14.59
CA GLU A 100 5.47 -15.43 13.33
C GLU A 100 4.24 -15.27 12.44
N GLN A 101 3.16 -14.65 12.94
CA GLN A 101 1.94 -14.39 12.18
C GLN A 101 2.11 -13.14 11.31
N ASN A 102 2.83 -13.27 10.19
CA ASN A 102 3.11 -12.19 9.26
C ASN A 102 3.19 -12.66 7.80
N LEU A 103 3.13 -11.72 6.86
CA LEU A 103 3.15 -12.02 5.42
C LEU A 103 4.53 -12.51 4.95
N ALA A 104 5.61 -12.14 5.64
CA ALA A 104 6.94 -12.67 5.36
C ALA A 104 7.03 -14.18 5.68
N SER A 105 6.31 -14.64 6.70
CA SER A 105 6.15 -16.08 7.00
C SER A 105 5.34 -16.80 5.93
N CYS A 106 4.31 -16.16 5.35
CA CYS A 106 3.60 -16.73 4.20
C CYS A 106 4.54 -16.92 3.00
N ALA A 107 5.39 -15.93 2.71
CA ALA A 107 6.39 -16.03 1.64
C ALA A 107 7.40 -17.16 1.88
N GLU A 108 7.82 -17.34 3.13
CA GLU A 108 8.73 -18.43 3.51
C GLU A 108 8.08 -19.81 3.35
N LEU A 109 6.82 -19.96 3.75
CA LEU A 109 6.07 -21.21 3.55
C LEU A 109 5.94 -21.59 2.07
N VAL A 110 5.70 -20.61 1.17
CA VAL A 110 5.64 -20.85 -0.28
C VAL A 110 7.00 -21.31 -0.80
N ARG A 111 8.09 -20.70 -0.35
CA ARG A 111 9.46 -21.10 -0.73
C ARG A 111 9.79 -22.52 -0.24
N ALA A 112 9.44 -22.82 0.98
CA ALA A 112 9.67 -24.12 1.58
C ALA A 112 8.86 -25.24 0.90
N ALA A 113 7.72 -24.94 0.32
CA ALA A 113 6.86 -25.89 -0.37
C ALA A 113 7.43 -26.35 -1.73
N ASN A 114 8.39 -25.63 -2.30
CA ASN A 114 8.96 -25.92 -3.62
C ASN A 114 10.15 -26.85 -3.51
N THR A 115 9.97 -28.06 -2.95
CA THR A 115 11.03 -29.07 -2.84
C THR A 115 10.89 -30.15 -3.92
N ASN A 116 11.96 -30.34 -4.67
CA ASN A 116 12.05 -31.36 -5.72
C ASN A 116 11.91 -32.78 -5.14
N GLY A 117 10.79 -33.45 -5.41
CA GLY A 117 10.69 -34.92 -5.32
C GLY A 117 10.43 -35.53 -3.94
N GLY A 118 9.99 -34.75 -2.95
CA GLY A 118 9.55 -35.25 -1.63
C GLY A 118 8.05 -35.09 -1.39
N SER A 119 7.61 -35.47 -0.20
CA SER A 119 6.24 -35.19 0.27
C SER A 119 5.99 -33.67 0.22
N ASN A 120 4.75 -33.28 -0.13
CA ASN A 120 4.37 -31.90 -0.21
C ASN A 120 4.25 -31.33 1.22
N LEU A 121 5.22 -30.51 1.62
CA LEU A 121 5.26 -29.89 2.94
C LEU A 121 3.93 -29.22 3.34
N LEU A 122 3.33 -28.46 2.42
CA LEU A 122 2.06 -27.76 2.74
C LEU A 122 0.95 -28.76 3.00
N THR A 123 0.88 -29.87 2.27
CA THR A 123 -0.09 -30.94 2.51
C THR A 123 0.11 -31.56 3.90
N GLU A 124 1.36 -31.79 4.31
CA GLU A 124 1.66 -32.31 5.65
C GLU A 124 1.21 -31.31 6.74
N LEU A 125 1.56 -30.04 6.62
CA LEU A 125 1.17 -29.00 7.57
C LEU A 125 -0.36 -28.84 7.65
N MET A 126 -1.05 -28.79 6.52
CA MET A 126 -2.51 -28.66 6.47
C MET A 126 -3.24 -29.90 7.00
N SER A 127 -2.64 -31.10 6.85
CA SER A 127 -3.24 -32.36 7.35
C SER A 127 -3.29 -32.45 8.88
N GLN A 128 -2.45 -31.68 9.58
CA GLN A 128 -2.43 -31.58 11.04
C GLN A 128 -3.64 -30.80 11.61
N LEU A 129 -4.30 -30.00 10.77
CA LEU A 129 -5.48 -29.23 11.17
C LEU A 129 -6.77 -30.06 11.06
N PRO A 130 -7.82 -29.73 11.81
CA PRO A 130 -9.16 -30.35 11.65
C PRO A 130 -9.65 -30.28 10.20
N TYR A 131 -10.46 -31.25 9.80
CA TYR A 131 -10.92 -31.36 8.40
C TYR A 131 -11.72 -30.13 7.91
N ASP A 132 -12.49 -29.52 8.82
CA ASP A 132 -13.34 -28.34 8.59
C ASP A 132 -12.63 -27.02 8.84
N HIS A 133 -11.32 -27.04 9.16
CA HIS A 133 -10.56 -25.82 9.40
C HIS A 133 -10.42 -24.98 8.10
N PRO A 134 -10.62 -23.62 8.16
CA PRO A 134 -10.58 -22.76 6.98
C PRO A 134 -9.29 -22.87 6.15
N ALA A 135 -8.13 -23.04 6.81
CA ALA A 135 -6.85 -23.26 6.12
C ALA A 135 -6.92 -24.50 5.22
N ARG A 136 -7.40 -25.62 5.76
CA ARG A 136 -7.50 -26.87 5.05
C ARG A 136 -8.54 -26.83 3.94
N MET A 137 -9.66 -26.16 4.18
CA MET A 137 -10.72 -25.99 3.17
C MET A 137 -10.23 -25.20 1.96
N ASN A 138 -9.52 -24.11 2.16
CA ASN A 138 -8.94 -23.30 1.08
C ASN A 138 -7.82 -24.05 0.36
N TYR A 139 -7.00 -24.82 1.07
CA TYR A 139 -5.90 -25.58 0.47
C TYR A 139 -6.37 -26.76 -0.37
N LYS A 140 -7.52 -27.36 -0.07
CA LYS A 140 -7.99 -28.60 -0.68
C LYS A 140 -8.08 -28.55 -2.21
N SER A 141 -8.50 -27.43 -2.78
CA SER A 141 -8.57 -27.24 -4.23
C SER A 141 -7.18 -27.19 -4.88
N ILE A 142 -6.17 -26.76 -4.11
CA ILE A 142 -4.78 -26.69 -4.55
C ILE A 142 -4.10 -28.06 -4.44
N GLU A 143 -4.41 -28.80 -3.40
CA GLU A 143 -3.87 -30.13 -3.12
C GLU A 143 -4.13 -31.14 -4.26
N ILE A 144 -5.30 -31.07 -4.88
CA ILE A 144 -5.70 -31.99 -5.98
C ILE A 144 -5.15 -31.57 -7.35
N ALA A 145 -4.47 -30.43 -7.45
CA ALA A 145 -3.93 -29.94 -8.72
C ALA A 145 -2.77 -30.85 -9.19
N PRO A 146 -2.66 -31.11 -10.52
CA PRO A 146 -1.49 -31.78 -11.07
C PRO A 146 -0.20 -31.07 -10.70
N GLU A 147 0.92 -31.79 -10.52
CA GLU A 147 2.21 -31.27 -10.06
C GLU A 147 2.67 -30.00 -10.80
N LYS A 148 2.54 -29.98 -12.14
CA LYS A 148 2.89 -28.78 -12.94
C LYS A 148 1.98 -27.59 -12.62
N THR A 149 0.70 -27.82 -12.43
CA THR A 149 -0.27 -26.76 -12.08
C THR A 149 0.02 -26.26 -10.66
N TYR A 150 0.26 -27.17 -9.72
CA TYR A 150 0.65 -26.85 -8.37
C TYR A 150 1.91 -25.96 -8.31
N SER A 151 2.97 -26.36 -9.01
CA SER A 151 4.22 -25.57 -9.10
C SER A 151 3.99 -24.19 -9.72
N SER A 152 3.10 -24.09 -10.70
CA SER A 152 2.74 -22.79 -11.30
C SER A 152 1.95 -21.89 -10.34
N ILE A 153 1.05 -22.46 -9.52
CA ILE A 153 0.32 -21.71 -8.48
C ILE A 153 1.31 -21.19 -7.41
N LEU A 154 2.23 -22.04 -6.95
CA LEU A 154 3.29 -21.62 -6.02
C LEU A 154 4.13 -20.47 -6.60
N SER A 155 4.57 -20.58 -7.86
CA SER A 155 5.36 -19.56 -8.53
C SER A 155 4.57 -18.25 -8.69
N SER A 156 3.28 -18.32 -9.01
CA SER A 156 2.39 -17.16 -9.09
C SER A 156 2.31 -16.45 -7.73
N LEU A 157 2.03 -17.17 -6.66
CA LEU A 157 1.96 -16.59 -5.32
C LEU A 157 3.33 -16.07 -4.84
N GLN A 158 4.43 -16.80 -5.10
CA GLN A 158 5.78 -16.37 -4.78
C GLN A 158 6.11 -15.01 -5.42
N SER A 159 5.74 -14.84 -6.69
CA SER A 159 5.93 -13.56 -7.39
C SER A 159 5.18 -12.41 -6.72
N LYS A 160 3.96 -12.65 -6.22
CA LYS A 160 3.15 -11.65 -5.51
C LYS A 160 3.72 -11.31 -4.13
N LEU A 161 4.27 -12.30 -3.43
CA LEU A 161 4.84 -12.16 -2.10
C LEU A 161 6.31 -11.68 -2.09
N GLY A 162 6.97 -11.63 -3.24
CA GLY A 162 8.37 -11.20 -3.36
C GLY A 162 8.67 -9.80 -2.78
N LYS A 163 7.65 -8.95 -2.65
CA LYS A 163 7.78 -7.62 -2.01
C LYS A 163 8.11 -7.69 -0.52
N PHE A 164 7.72 -8.78 0.15
CA PHE A 164 8.02 -9.04 1.56
C PHE A 164 9.41 -9.64 1.79
N ASP A 165 10.23 -9.76 0.73
CA ASP A 165 11.62 -10.20 0.85
C ASP A 165 12.55 -9.05 1.28
N SER A 166 12.18 -7.79 1.00
CA SER A 166 12.87 -6.62 1.54
C SER A 166 12.78 -6.64 3.07
N LYS A 167 13.94 -6.46 3.73
CA LYS A 167 14.02 -6.46 5.20
C LYS A 167 13.14 -5.39 5.81
N GLU A 168 13.15 -4.20 5.21
CA GLU A 168 12.43 -3.02 5.70
C GLU A 168 10.91 -3.23 5.65
N ILE A 169 10.41 -3.82 4.56
CA ILE A 169 8.97 -4.11 4.39
C ILE A 169 8.57 -5.31 5.24
N ALA A 170 9.40 -6.34 5.32
CA ALA A 170 9.14 -7.48 6.21
C ALA A 170 9.02 -7.02 7.66
N GLU A 171 9.94 -6.17 8.13
CA GLU A 171 9.91 -5.61 9.48
C GLU A 171 8.69 -4.73 9.72
N LEU A 172 8.37 -3.83 8.79
CA LEU A 172 7.19 -2.97 8.85
C LEU A 172 5.89 -3.77 8.98
N THR A 173 5.75 -4.84 8.18
CA THR A 173 4.52 -5.63 8.08
C THR A 173 4.47 -6.87 8.99
N SER A 174 5.49 -7.04 9.82
CA SER A 174 5.56 -8.13 10.80
C SER A 174 5.45 -7.64 12.26
N THR A 175 5.50 -6.34 12.46
CA THR A 175 5.31 -5.69 13.75
C THR A 175 4.04 -4.84 13.73
N ASP A 176 3.38 -4.66 14.86
CA ASP A 176 2.17 -3.87 14.96
C ASP A 176 2.20 -2.92 16.15
N THR A 177 2.12 -1.61 15.86
CA THR A 177 2.12 -0.57 16.89
C THR A 177 1.01 0.46 16.66
N ILE A 178 0.18 0.28 15.62
CA ILE A 178 -0.94 1.15 15.29
C ILE A 178 -2.26 0.49 15.70
N SER A 179 -2.81 0.84 16.85
CA SER A 179 -4.14 0.39 17.26
C SER A 179 -5.23 1.24 16.60
N PHE A 180 -6.07 0.63 15.77
CA PHE A 180 -7.17 1.34 15.12
C PHE A 180 -8.28 1.75 16.11
N GLU A 181 -8.51 0.95 17.16
CA GLU A 181 -9.50 1.29 18.19
C GLU A 181 -9.11 2.55 18.99
N GLU A 182 -7.81 2.75 19.23
CA GLU A 182 -7.32 3.97 19.91
C GLU A 182 -7.72 5.23 19.15
N ILE A 183 -7.73 5.20 17.81
CA ILE A 183 -8.13 6.35 16.98
C ILE A 183 -9.57 6.79 17.28
N GLY A 184 -10.46 5.82 17.51
CA GLY A 184 -11.86 6.08 17.86
C GLY A 184 -12.10 6.41 19.34
N ASN A 185 -11.14 6.13 20.22
CA ASN A 185 -11.26 6.25 21.67
C ASN A 185 -10.52 7.45 22.27
N GLU A 186 -9.36 7.80 21.71
CA GLU A 186 -8.45 8.84 22.19
C GLU A 186 -8.01 9.73 21.05
N LYS A 187 -7.63 10.98 21.38
CA LYS A 187 -7.12 11.93 20.37
C LYS A 187 -5.82 11.42 19.76
N THR A 188 -5.93 10.88 18.58
CA THR A 188 -4.82 10.31 17.82
C THR A 188 -4.71 11.00 16.45
N ALA A 189 -3.51 11.22 15.97
CA ALA A 189 -3.25 11.69 14.62
C ALA A 189 -2.38 10.65 13.90
N VAL A 190 -2.91 10.06 12.85
CA VAL A 190 -2.22 9.08 12.00
C VAL A 190 -1.82 9.76 10.71
N TYR A 191 -0.54 9.67 10.37
CA TYR A 191 0.00 10.16 9.11
C TYR A 191 0.43 8.98 8.25
N VAL A 192 -0.12 8.89 7.06
CA VAL A 192 0.21 7.86 6.08
C VAL A 192 1.03 8.51 4.97
N ILE A 193 2.36 8.32 5.07
CA ILE A 193 3.32 8.88 4.11
C ILE A 193 3.59 7.83 3.04
N SER A 194 3.18 8.12 1.80
CA SER A 194 3.36 7.26 0.64
C SER A 194 4.10 8.00 -0.46
N SER A 195 4.73 7.26 -1.37
CA SER A 195 5.40 7.88 -2.52
C SER A 195 4.38 8.28 -3.59
N ASP A 196 4.54 9.47 -4.16
CA ASP A 196 3.81 9.90 -5.35
C ASP A 196 4.42 9.38 -6.67
N THR A 197 5.62 8.79 -6.60
CA THR A 197 6.38 8.30 -7.77
C THR A 197 6.48 6.78 -7.87
N HIS A 198 6.21 6.05 -6.80
CA HIS A 198 6.35 4.60 -6.74
C HIS A 198 5.09 3.93 -6.19
N THR A 199 4.45 3.11 -7.02
CA THR A 199 3.22 2.38 -6.69
C THR A 199 3.48 1.01 -6.03
N ALA A 200 4.74 0.69 -5.73
CA ALA A 200 5.14 -0.65 -5.25
C ALA A 200 4.40 -1.12 -4.00
N TYR A 201 4.02 -0.18 -3.14
CA TYR A 201 3.39 -0.46 -1.83
C TYR A 201 1.94 0.05 -1.70
N ASP A 202 1.31 0.48 -2.80
CA ASP A 202 -0.07 0.98 -2.79
C ASP A 202 -1.07 -0.06 -2.28
N PHE A 203 -0.77 -1.35 -2.50
CA PHE A 203 -1.58 -2.44 -1.96
C PHE A 203 -1.64 -2.43 -0.42
N LEU A 204 -0.57 -2.01 0.27
CA LEU A 204 -0.57 -1.86 1.73
C LEU A 204 -1.47 -0.71 2.17
N LEU A 205 -1.52 0.39 1.41
CA LEU A 205 -2.45 1.49 1.68
C LEU A 205 -3.89 1.01 1.59
N THR A 206 -4.23 0.27 0.53
CA THR A 206 -5.59 -0.27 0.35
C THR A 206 -5.99 -1.16 1.52
N ILE A 207 -5.12 -2.09 1.96
CA ILE A 207 -5.39 -2.98 3.10
C ILE A 207 -5.51 -2.17 4.39
N PHE A 208 -4.57 -1.25 4.64
CA PHE A 208 -4.54 -0.42 5.83
C PHE A 208 -5.83 0.39 6.01
N PHE A 209 -6.25 1.11 4.97
CA PHE A 209 -7.49 1.89 5.03
C PHE A 209 -8.74 1.00 5.08
N ALA A 210 -8.75 -0.13 4.37
CA ALA A 210 -9.86 -1.07 4.41
C ALA A 210 -10.08 -1.62 5.83
N GLN A 211 -9.02 -2.08 6.50
CA GLN A 211 -9.06 -2.61 7.85
C GLN A 211 -9.34 -1.52 8.89
N MET A 212 -8.65 -0.38 8.81
CA MET A 212 -8.87 0.73 9.74
C MET A 212 -10.32 1.21 9.73
N ILE A 213 -10.87 1.47 8.55
CA ILE A 213 -12.26 1.92 8.44
C ILE A 213 -13.20 0.84 8.96
N GLN A 214 -12.99 -0.43 8.62
CA GLN A 214 -13.84 -1.51 9.09
C GLN A 214 -13.80 -1.64 10.61
N GLN A 215 -12.61 -1.68 11.22
CA GLN A 215 -12.48 -1.80 12.68
C GLN A 215 -13.06 -0.60 13.42
N LEU A 216 -12.93 0.62 12.90
CA LEU A 216 -13.58 1.79 13.48
C LEU A 216 -15.11 1.68 13.41
N TYR A 217 -15.66 1.08 12.35
CA TYR A 217 -17.09 0.81 12.25
C TYR A 217 -17.56 -0.23 13.28
N ASP A 218 -16.82 -1.33 13.35
CA ASP A 218 -17.12 -2.42 14.31
C ASP A 218 -17.01 -1.92 15.75
N TYR A 219 -15.97 -1.12 16.04
CA TYR A 219 -15.79 -0.49 17.35
C TYR A 219 -16.93 0.50 17.68
N ALA A 220 -17.37 1.31 16.72
CA ALA A 220 -18.51 2.20 16.90
C ALA A 220 -19.79 1.42 17.18
N ASP A 221 -20.05 0.34 16.45
CA ASP A 221 -21.24 -0.49 16.59
C ASP A 221 -21.28 -1.21 17.97
N GLN A 222 -20.12 -1.65 18.46
CA GLN A 222 -19.96 -2.23 19.80
C GLN A 222 -20.14 -1.19 20.93
N ASN A 223 -19.85 0.09 20.65
CA ASN A 223 -19.89 1.18 21.64
C ASN A 223 -21.13 2.09 21.49
N GLY A 224 -22.28 1.51 21.17
CA GLY A 224 -23.55 2.25 21.10
C GLY A 224 -23.81 3.01 19.81
N GLY A 225 -23.13 2.62 18.73
CA GLY A 225 -23.36 3.11 17.37
C GLY A 225 -22.52 4.32 16.97
N ALA A 226 -21.59 4.79 17.83
CA ALA A 226 -20.72 5.92 17.52
C ALA A 226 -19.38 5.84 18.25
N LEU A 227 -18.31 6.36 17.61
CA LEU A 227 -17.02 6.50 18.24
C LEU A 227 -17.07 7.50 19.41
N LYS A 228 -16.22 7.31 20.41
CA LYS A 228 -16.08 8.24 21.53
C LYS A 228 -15.47 9.57 21.04
N GLU A 229 -14.35 9.49 20.33
CA GLU A 229 -13.74 10.64 19.63
C GLU A 229 -14.17 10.66 18.15
N GLN A 230 -14.57 11.84 17.68
CA GLN A 230 -14.87 12.01 16.25
C GLN A 230 -13.59 11.82 15.43
N THR A 231 -13.64 11.02 14.38
CA THR A 231 -12.49 10.74 13.51
C THR A 231 -12.66 11.39 12.16
N PHE A 232 -11.67 12.18 11.77
CA PHE A 232 -11.62 12.91 10.49
C PHE A 232 -10.58 12.28 9.58
N PHE A 233 -11.02 11.71 8.48
CA PHE A 233 -10.15 11.26 7.39
C PHE A 233 -9.94 12.41 6.42
N ILE A 234 -8.70 12.84 6.25
CA ILE A 234 -8.28 13.87 5.29
C ILE A 234 -7.42 13.14 4.25
N LEU A 235 -8.07 12.74 3.16
CA LEU A 235 -7.53 11.84 2.16
C LEU A 235 -7.07 12.66 0.94
N ASP A 236 -5.83 13.15 1.02
CA ASP A 236 -5.19 13.84 -0.09
C ASP A 236 -4.76 12.81 -1.15
N GLU A 237 -4.95 13.16 -2.42
CA GLU A 237 -4.72 12.26 -3.56
C GLU A 237 -5.41 10.88 -3.39
N PHE A 238 -6.69 10.91 -2.98
CA PHE A 238 -7.46 9.73 -2.60
C PHE A 238 -7.39 8.57 -3.62
N ALA A 239 -7.29 8.86 -4.90
CA ALA A 239 -7.18 7.84 -5.94
C ALA A 239 -5.94 6.94 -5.79
N ASN A 240 -4.87 7.46 -5.17
CA ASN A 240 -3.62 6.71 -4.96
C ASN A 240 -3.73 5.64 -3.87
N ILE A 241 -4.74 5.71 -3.01
CA ILE A 241 -5.00 4.65 -2.00
C ILE A 241 -5.42 3.34 -2.68
N GLY A 242 -5.95 3.41 -3.91
CA GLY A 242 -6.57 2.29 -4.59
C GLY A 242 -8.04 2.09 -4.19
N LYS A 243 -8.64 0.98 -4.60
CA LYS A 243 -10.05 0.69 -4.37
C LYS A 243 -10.28 0.12 -2.96
N ILE A 244 -10.74 0.94 -2.04
CA ILE A 244 -11.18 0.48 -0.71
C ILE A 244 -12.51 -0.28 -0.89
N PRO A 245 -12.62 -1.54 -0.43
CA PRO A 245 -13.85 -2.33 -0.55
C PRO A 245 -15.06 -1.64 0.11
N ASP A 246 -16.19 -1.63 -0.60
CA ASP A 246 -17.48 -1.06 -0.14
C ASP A 246 -17.41 0.40 0.37
N PHE A 247 -16.45 1.19 -0.12
CA PHE A 247 -16.27 2.57 0.34
C PHE A 247 -17.49 3.45 0.07
N ASP A 248 -18.20 3.21 -1.04
CA ASP A 248 -19.46 3.87 -1.37
C ASP A 248 -20.56 3.64 -0.33
N LYS A 249 -20.62 2.44 0.25
CA LYS A 249 -21.54 2.10 1.36
C LYS A 249 -21.04 2.69 2.68
N LYS A 250 -19.73 2.61 2.92
CA LYS A 250 -19.10 3.13 4.14
C LYS A 250 -19.30 4.65 4.24
N ILE A 251 -18.99 5.43 3.21
CA ILE A 251 -19.17 6.88 3.23
C ILE A 251 -20.63 7.29 3.48
N SER A 252 -21.61 6.51 3.01
CA SER A 252 -23.03 6.81 3.20
C SER A 252 -23.51 6.66 4.66
N THR A 253 -22.83 5.84 5.47
CA THR A 253 -23.21 5.51 6.87
C THR A 253 -22.25 6.06 7.92
N SER A 254 -21.19 6.74 7.50
CA SER A 254 -20.10 7.22 8.35
C SER A 254 -20.52 8.25 9.40
N ARG A 255 -21.44 9.14 9.02
CA ARG A 255 -21.89 10.27 9.86
C ARG A 255 -22.46 9.82 11.21
N SER A 256 -23.29 8.77 11.23
CA SER A 256 -23.88 8.24 12.48
C SER A 256 -22.82 7.71 13.44
N ARG A 257 -21.71 7.21 12.91
CA ARG A 257 -20.57 6.67 13.67
C ARG A 257 -19.53 7.72 14.07
N LYS A 258 -19.79 9.01 13.82
CA LYS A 258 -18.84 10.12 14.02
C LYS A 258 -17.55 9.96 13.19
N ILE A 259 -17.66 9.42 12.00
CA ILE A 259 -16.57 9.35 11.05
C ILE A 259 -16.86 10.33 9.92
N SER A 260 -15.88 11.16 9.58
CA SER A 260 -15.99 12.17 8.52
C SER A 260 -14.89 11.96 7.48
N PHE A 261 -15.25 12.00 6.20
CA PHE A 261 -14.32 11.87 5.09
C PHE A 261 -14.19 13.18 4.32
N SER A 262 -12.96 13.63 4.13
CA SER A 262 -12.59 14.69 3.20
C SER A 262 -11.77 14.06 2.07
N VAL A 263 -12.43 13.85 0.92
CA VAL A 263 -11.83 13.23 -0.27
C VAL A 263 -11.28 14.33 -1.17
N ILE A 264 -9.97 14.35 -1.39
CA ILE A 264 -9.28 15.34 -2.20
C ILE A 264 -8.74 14.67 -3.47
N LEU A 265 -9.04 15.27 -4.61
CA LEU A 265 -8.75 14.75 -5.94
C LEU A 265 -8.26 15.87 -6.86
N GLN A 266 -7.39 15.55 -7.80
CA GLN A 266 -7.01 16.49 -8.87
C GLN A 266 -8.12 16.63 -9.90
N ASN A 267 -8.83 15.53 -10.20
CA ASN A 267 -9.94 15.50 -11.12
C ASN A 267 -10.89 14.31 -10.85
N ILE A 268 -12.11 14.39 -11.38
CA ILE A 268 -13.14 13.34 -11.22
C ILE A 268 -12.77 12.07 -11.99
N ASP A 269 -12.02 12.19 -13.08
CA ASP A 269 -11.61 11.03 -13.90
C ASP A 269 -10.79 10.02 -13.10
N GLN A 270 -9.95 10.48 -12.16
CA GLN A 270 -9.20 9.61 -11.26
C GLN A 270 -10.11 8.76 -10.35
N LEU A 271 -11.17 9.38 -9.83
CA LEU A 271 -12.12 8.65 -8.98
C LEU A 271 -12.90 7.62 -9.78
N GLU A 272 -13.32 7.96 -10.99
CA GLU A 272 -14.01 7.03 -11.89
C GLU A 272 -13.13 5.86 -12.31
N ALA A 273 -11.84 6.10 -12.60
CA ALA A 273 -10.90 5.05 -12.96
C ALA A 273 -10.78 3.99 -11.84
N VAL A 274 -10.79 4.40 -10.57
CA VAL A 274 -10.66 3.50 -9.42
C VAL A 274 -11.99 2.84 -9.04
N TYR A 275 -13.08 3.60 -9.01
CA TYR A 275 -14.38 3.16 -8.46
C TYR A 275 -15.45 2.90 -9.54
N GLU A 276 -15.12 3.05 -10.81
CA GLU A 276 -16.04 2.82 -11.95
C GLU A 276 -17.38 3.51 -11.72
N LYS A 277 -18.50 2.76 -11.73
CA LYS A 277 -19.86 3.32 -11.54
C LYS A 277 -20.11 3.80 -10.11
N SER A 278 -19.38 3.28 -9.10
CA SER A 278 -19.58 3.65 -7.69
C SER A 278 -19.09 5.07 -7.38
N TYR A 279 -18.29 5.71 -8.27
CA TYR A 279 -17.79 7.06 -8.03
C TYR A 279 -18.92 8.09 -7.89
N GLU A 280 -20.03 7.93 -8.63
CA GLU A 280 -21.19 8.82 -8.52
C GLU A 280 -21.86 8.71 -7.13
N THR A 281 -21.89 7.51 -6.56
CA THR A 281 -22.42 7.29 -5.21
C THR A 281 -21.51 7.95 -4.16
N ILE A 282 -20.19 7.82 -4.32
CA ILE A 282 -19.22 8.48 -3.42
C ILE A 282 -19.40 9.99 -3.46
N MET A 283 -19.44 10.58 -4.65
CA MET A 283 -19.66 12.01 -4.82
C MET A 283 -21.03 12.45 -4.25
N GLY A 284 -22.09 11.69 -4.52
CA GLY A 284 -23.43 11.99 -4.04
C GLY A 284 -23.59 11.94 -2.51
N ASN A 285 -22.72 11.23 -1.80
CA ASN A 285 -22.70 11.17 -0.34
C ASN A 285 -21.82 12.27 0.30
N CYS A 286 -21.09 13.04 -0.49
CA CYS A 286 -20.39 14.23 -0.01
C CYS A 286 -21.37 15.42 -0.02
N ASP A 287 -21.75 15.91 1.15
CA ASP A 287 -22.68 17.05 1.27
C ASP A 287 -22.06 18.37 0.77
N THR A 288 -20.74 18.49 0.77
CA THR A 288 -20.00 19.69 0.34
C THR A 288 -19.00 19.33 -0.76
N HIS A 289 -19.06 20.05 -1.89
CA HIS A 289 -18.06 19.97 -2.94
C HIS A 289 -17.35 21.33 -3.04
N VAL A 290 -16.00 21.31 -3.04
CA VAL A 290 -15.17 22.51 -3.18
C VAL A 290 -14.40 22.43 -4.48
N PHE A 291 -14.74 23.28 -5.45
CA PHE A 291 -14.02 23.39 -6.71
C PHE A 291 -12.89 24.42 -6.59
N LEU A 292 -11.66 23.95 -6.69
CA LEU A 292 -10.45 24.77 -6.59
C LEU A 292 -9.81 25.12 -7.94
N GLY A 293 -10.43 24.67 -9.03
CA GLY A 293 -9.92 24.76 -10.40
C GLY A 293 -9.50 23.38 -10.93
N SER A 294 -9.70 23.14 -12.22
CA SER A 294 -9.26 21.92 -12.91
C SER A 294 -9.15 22.17 -14.41
N ASN A 295 -8.23 21.45 -15.07
CA ASN A 295 -8.10 21.41 -16.52
C ASN A 295 -8.88 20.24 -17.16
N SER A 296 -9.34 19.24 -16.36
CA SER A 296 -10.13 18.13 -16.85
C SER A 296 -11.48 18.63 -17.37
N TYR A 297 -11.80 18.27 -18.62
CA TYR A 297 -13.09 18.64 -19.24
C TYR A 297 -14.28 18.08 -18.47
N LYS A 298 -14.21 16.81 -18.04
CA LYS A 298 -15.24 16.14 -17.28
C LYS A 298 -15.51 16.84 -15.94
N THR A 299 -14.45 17.21 -15.24
CA THR A 299 -14.54 17.91 -13.96
C THR A 299 -15.21 19.28 -14.11
N VAL A 300 -14.77 20.09 -15.07
CA VAL A 300 -15.39 21.42 -15.28
C VAL A 300 -16.81 21.34 -15.82
N GLU A 301 -17.12 20.35 -16.66
CA GLU A 301 -18.48 20.10 -17.14
C GLU A 301 -19.44 19.73 -16.00
N TYR A 302 -18.99 18.82 -15.10
CA TYR A 302 -19.75 18.46 -13.90
C TYR A 302 -20.09 19.69 -13.07
N PHE A 303 -19.09 20.50 -12.72
CA PHE A 303 -19.28 21.69 -11.90
C PHE A 303 -20.07 22.79 -12.61
N SER A 304 -19.93 22.94 -13.92
CA SER A 304 -20.77 23.87 -14.72
C SER A 304 -22.24 23.48 -14.66
N LYS A 305 -22.57 22.19 -14.83
CA LYS A 305 -23.93 21.66 -14.71
C LYS A 305 -24.47 21.81 -13.27
N ALA A 306 -23.63 21.54 -12.26
CA ALA A 306 -24.02 21.70 -10.86
C ALA A 306 -24.32 23.16 -10.45
N LEU A 307 -23.66 24.13 -11.08
CA LEU A 307 -24.01 25.57 -10.90
C LEU A 307 -25.37 25.92 -11.39
N GLY A 308 -25.87 25.22 -12.41
CA GLY A 308 -27.15 25.51 -13.05
C GLY A 308 -27.08 26.62 -14.08
N GLU A 309 -28.24 27.08 -14.50
CA GLU A 309 -28.38 27.99 -15.60
C GLU A 309 -29.15 29.27 -15.18
N LYS A 310 -28.92 30.35 -15.91
CA LYS A 310 -29.70 31.59 -15.84
C LYS A 310 -30.37 31.87 -17.17
N THR A 311 -31.54 32.47 -17.11
CA THR A 311 -32.23 32.99 -18.28
C THR A 311 -31.61 34.30 -18.72
N ILE A 312 -31.22 34.39 -19.99
CA ILE A 312 -30.73 35.62 -20.61
C ILE A 312 -31.67 35.99 -21.77
N GLY A 313 -32.04 37.28 -21.84
CA GLY A 313 -32.71 37.84 -23.02
C GLY A 313 -31.68 38.20 -24.08
N ARG A 314 -31.98 37.86 -25.32
CA ARG A 314 -31.20 38.27 -26.49
C ARG A 314 -32.09 38.95 -27.49
N ASP A 315 -31.88 40.26 -27.69
CA ASP A 315 -32.56 41.03 -28.74
C ASP A 315 -31.94 40.70 -30.09
N SER A 316 -32.68 40.06 -30.94
CA SER A 316 -32.28 39.86 -32.34
C SER A 316 -32.90 40.98 -33.19
N ILE A 317 -32.03 41.85 -33.67
CA ILE A 317 -32.44 42.95 -34.55
C ILE A 317 -32.21 42.52 -36.01
N SER A 318 -33.28 42.29 -36.76
CA SER A 318 -33.21 42.06 -38.21
C SER A 318 -33.52 43.37 -38.93
N ILE A 319 -32.57 43.83 -39.71
CA ILE A 319 -32.72 45.02 -40.52
C ILE A 319 -32.87 44.56 -41.97
N ASN A 320 -34.12 44.62 -42.49
CA ASN A 320 -34.40 44.40 -43.90
C ASN A 320 -34.22 45.73 -44.67
N ARG A 321 -33.22 45.79 -45.53
CA ARG A 321 -33.01 46.89 -46.48
C ARG A 321 -33.61 46.49 -47.82
N ASP A 322 -34.81 46.98 -48.10
CA ASP A 322 -35.37 46.81 -49.41
C ASP A 322 -34.70 47.80 -50.38
N ARG A 323 -34.06 47.27 -51.43
CA ARG A 323 -33.22 48.04 -52.37
C ARG A 323 -34.06 48.96 -53.30
N GLN A 324 -35.40 48.78 -53.38
CA GLN A 324 -36.30 49.53 -54.25
C GLN A 324 -37.18 50.54 -53.52
N ASN A 325 -37.40 50.40 -52.22
CA ASN A 325 -38.19 51.36 -51.44
C ASN A 325 -37.38 51.72 -50.19
N TRP A 326 -37.04 53.00 -50.04
CA TRP A 326 -36.28 53.57 -48.90
C TRP A 326 -36.96 53.34 -47.51
N LYS A 327 -37.69 52.27 -47.35
CA LYS A 327 -38.25 51.88 -46.04
C LYS A 327 -37.42 50.83 -45.37
N THR A 328 -36.71 51.23 -44.33
CA THR A 328 -35.98 50.34 -43.47
C THR A 328 -36.95 49.70 -42.47
N GLY A 329 -37.30 48.44 -42.66
CA GLY A 329 -38.08 47.70 -41.68
C GLY A 329 -37.14 47.19 -40.62
N LYS A 330 -37.32 47.58 -39.36
CA LYS A 330 -36.58 47.02 -38.17
C LYS A 330 -37.55 46.06 -37.49
N SER A 331 -37.21 44.80 -37.48
CA SER A 331 -37.89 43.77 -36.66
C SER A 331 -36.99 43.46 -35.44
N VAL A 332 -37.60 43.64 -34.29
CA VAL A 332 -36.93 43.25 -32.99
C VAL A 332 -37.64 42.00 -32.51
N SER A 333 -36.91 40.93 -32.31
CA SER A 333 -37.39 39.67 -31.70
C SER A 333 -36.64 39.43 -30.40
N ASP A 334 -37.37 39.42 -29.30
CA ASP A 334 -36.81 39.07 -28.00
C ASP A 334 -36.79 37.54 -27.89
N GLN A 335 -35.60 36.95 -27.86
CA GLN A 335 -35.38 35.54 -27.62
C GLN A 335 -34.88 35.33 -26.19
N VAL A 336 -35.51 34.42 -25.48
CA VAL A 336 -35.11 33.99 -24.14
C VAL A 336 -34.30 32.71 -24.27
N MET A 337 -33.08 32.72 -23.77
CA MET A 337 -32.19 31.57 -23.81
C MET A 337 -31.71 31.20 -22.39
N ALA A 338 -31.54 29.89 -22.14
CA ALA A 338 -30.82 29.40 -20.97
C ALA A 338 -29.31 29.53 -21.22
N ARG A 339 -28.58 30.03 -20.24
CA ARG A 339 -27.11 30.06 -20.26
C ARG A 339 -26.59 29.55 -18.93
N ALA A 340 -25.61 28.64 -18.96
CA ALA A 340 -24.89 28.19 -17.74
C ALA A 340 -24.42 29.41 -16.94
N LEU A 341 -24.56 29.37 -15.62
CA LEU A 341 -24.06 30.44 -14.73
C LEU A 341 -22.56 30.67 -14.93
N MET A 342 -21.79 29.60 -15.07
CA MET A 342 -20.41 29.60 -15.59
C MET A 342 -20.28 28.43 -16.57
N THR A 343 -19.78 28.70 -17.76
CA THR A 343 -19.49 27.68 -18.76
C THR A 343 -18.24 26.89 -18.35
N PRO A 344 -18.02 25.65 -18.87
CA PRO A 344 -16.79 24.87 -18.62
C PRO A 344 -15.53 25.68 -18.91
N ASP A 345 -15.55 26.50 -19.97
CA ASP A 345 -14.42 27.33 -20.35
C ASP A 345 -14.17 28.50 -19.37
N GLU A 346 -15.22 29.10 -18.82
CA GLU A 346 -15.12 30.11 -17.77
C GLU A 346 -14.57 29.50 -16.45
N LEU A 347 -14.96 28.28 -16.12
CA LEU A 347 -14.43 27.54 -14.98
C LEU A 347 -12.94 27.20 -15.14
N ARG A 348 -12.49 26.80 -16.33
CA ARG A 348 -11.07 26.55 -16.61
C ARG A 348 -10.19 27.80 -16.49
N ARG A 349 -10.77 28.97 -16.74
CA ARG A 349 -10.10 30.28 -16.67
C ARG A 349 -10.36 31.02 -15.34
N MET A 350 -10.97 30.34 -14.37
CA MET A 350 -11.19 30.93 -13.04
C MET A 350 -9.87 31.31 -12.40
N ASP A 351 -9.84 32.46 -11.69
CA ASP A 351 -8.66 32.91 -10.97
C ASP A 351 -8.18 31.85 -9.97
N ASN A 352 -6.86 31.63 -9.91
CA ASN A 352 -6.24 30.70 -8.98
C ASN A 352 -6.51 31.01 -7.50
N ASP A 353 -6.81 32.27 -7.17
CA ASP A 353 -7.16 32.70 -5.81
C ASP A 353 -8.63 32.47 -5.46
N GLU A 354 -9.43 32.00 -6.40
CA GLU A 354 -10.88 31.77 -6.24
C GLU A 354 -11.22 30.30 -6.11
N CYS A 355 -12.34 30.03 -5.45
CA CYS A 355 -12.95 28.71 -5.36
C CYS A 355 -14.48 28.81 -5.42
N ILE A 356 -15.13 27.70 -5.72
CA ILE A 356 -16.59 27.60 -5.67
C ILE A 356 -16.96 26.50 -4.69
N ILE A 357 -17.83 26.85 -3.74
CA ILE A 357 -18.31 25.93 -2.71
C ILE A 357 -19.75 25.58 -3.03
N TYR A 358 -20.01 24.29 -3.13
CA TYR A 358 -21.33 23.69 -3.30
C TYR A 358 -21.67 22.97 -2.01
N GLU A 359 -22.77 23.33 -1.38
CA GLU A 359 -23.26 22.66 -0.20
C GLU A 359 -24.73 22.31 -0.39
N LYS A 360 -25.10 21.11 0.02
CA LYS A 360 -26.49 20.62 -0.13
C LYS A 360 -27.47 21.54 0.59
N GLY A 361 -28.48 22.02 -0.17
CA GLY A 361 -29.52 22.92 0.36
C GLY A 361 -29.17 24.40 0.34
N ILE A 362 -27.96 24.76 -0.07
CA ILE A 362 -27.51 26.17 -0.17
C ILE A 362 -27.12 26.50 -1.62
N LYS A 363 -27.31 27.73 -2.01
CA LYS A 363 -26.86 28.20 -3.32
C LYS A 363 -25.32 28.19 -3.37
N PRO A 364 -24.71 27.77 -4.51
CA PRO A 364 -23.26 27.79 -4.66
C PRO A 364 -22.68 29.18 -4.39
N VAL A 365 -21.53 29.19 -3.71
CA VAL A 365 -20.85 30.44 -3.31
C VAL A 365 -19.49 30.48 -3.98
N LYS A 366 -19.22 31.53 -4.76
CA LYS A 366 -17.87 31.85 -5.24
C LYS A 366 -17.14 32.66 -4.16
N ALA A 367 -15.99 32.18 -3.72
CA ALA A 367 -15.20 32.75 -2.63
C ALA A 367 -13.71 32.83 -3.00
N LYS A 368 -12.95 33.57 -2.21
CA LYS A 368 -11.48 33.52 -2.30
C LYS A 368 -10.95 32.35 -1.50
N LYS A 369 -9.90 31.68 -2.02
CA LYS A 369 -9.21 30.60 -1.32
C LYS A 369 -8.65 31.12 0.01
N PHE A 370 -8.83 30.32 1.04
CA PHE A 370 -8.21 30.57 2.34
C PHE A 370 -6.80 30.02 2.35
N TYR A 371 -5.84 30.88 2.64
CA TYR A 371 -4.44 30.49 2.79
C TYR A 371 -4.12 30.26 4.26
N TYR A 372 -3.86 29.00 4.65
CA TYR A 372 -3.62 28.59 6.04
C TYR A 372 -2.51 29.40 6.73
N PHE A 373 -1.46 29.80 6.01
CA PHE A 373 -0.36 30.58 6.55
C PHE A 373 -0.75 32.00 6.98
N LYS A 374 -1.93 32.48 6.60
CA LYS A 374 -2.53 33.76 7.08
C LYS A 374 -3.29 33.57 8.40
N HIS A 375 -3.55 32.33 8.82
CA HIS A 375 -4.22 32.06 10.09
C HIS A 375 -3.29 32.35 11.28
N PRO A 376 -3.75 32.96 12.38
CA PRO A 376 -2.91 33.22 13.55
C PRO A 376 -2.19 31.98 14.10
N MET A 377 -2.86 30.83 14.12
CA MET A 377 -2.32 29.55 14.56
C MET A 377 -1.10 29.07 13.72
N ALA A 378 -0.99 29.49 12.46
CA ALA A 378 0.15 29.13 11.63
C ALA A 378 1.50 29.59 12.19
N LYS A 379 1.51 30.67 12.96
CA LYS A 379 2.74 31.15 13.63
C LYS A 379 3.16 30.25 14.79
N GLU A 380 2.20 29.62 15.47
CA GLU A 380 2.45 28.67 16.55
C GLU A 380 2.88 27.33 15.98
N MET A 381 2.21 26.88 14.93
CA MET A 381 2.55 25.63 14.23
C MET A 381 3.99 25.66 13.72
N ARG A 382 4.43 26.75 13.07
CA ARG A 382 5.81 26.88 12.57
C ARG A 382 6.89 26.76 13.64
N LYS A 383 6.59 27.07 14.91
CA LYS A 383 7.54 26.91 16.01
C LYS A 383 7.72 25.49 16.46
N LEU A 384 6.78 24.64 16.10
CA LEU A 384 6.68 23.22 16.48
C LEU A 384 6.80 22.29 15.26
N GLU A 385 7.24 22.83 14.10
CA GLU A 385 7.52 22.01 12.91
C GLU A 385 8.60 20.99 13.24
N ILE A 386 8.40 19.77 12.79
CA ILE A 386 9.31 18.63 12.91
C ILE A 386 9.44 17.99 11.54
N SER A 387 10.56 17.33 11.26
CA SER A 387 10.76 16.68 9.96
C SER A 387 10.33 15.22 10.00
N HIS A 388 9.59 14.78 8.98
CA HIS A 388 9.30 13.35 8.78
C HIS A 388 10.56 12.52 8.47
N ASN A 389 11.69 13.19 8.17
CA ASN A 389 12.99 12.56 7.99
C ASN A 389 13.76 12.37 9.31
N ASP A 390 13.30 12.97 10.41
CA ASP A 390 13.94 12.95 11.72
C ASP A 390 13.04 12.33 12.80
N ILE A 391 12.17 11.40 12.41
CA ILE A 391 11.23 10.73 13.34
C ILE A 391 11.98 9.93 14.40
N GLY A 392 13.19 9.45 14.08
CA GLY A 392 13.97 8.55 14.92
C GLY A 392 13.54 7.10 14.77
N GLU A 393 14.26 6.21 15.41
CA GLU A 393 13.90 4.80 15.45
C GLU A 393 12.67 4.60 16.34
N ILE A 394 11.67 3.91 15.81
CA ILE A 394 10.45 3.55 16.54
C ILE A 394 10.63 2.12 17.04
N GLU A 395 10.45 1.91 18.34
CA GLU A 395 10.45 0.58 18.93
C GLU A 395 9.19 -0.18 18.49
N ARG A 396 9.36 -1.22 17.68
CA ARG A 396 8.26 -1.96 17.06
C ARG A 396 8.00 -3.32 17.70
N GLY A 397 8.86 -3.78 18.61
CA GLY A 397 8.81 -5.10 19.17
C GLY A 397 9.59 -6.14 18.35
N THR A 398 9.41 -7.40 18.72
CA THR A 398 10.13 -8.54 18.10
C THR A 398 9.24 -9.22 17.06
N TRP A 399 9.86 -9.65 16.00
CA TRP A 399 9.22 -10.44 14.95
C TRP A 399 10.20 -11.44 14.35
N ARG A 400 9.70 -12.48 13.71
CA ARG A 400 10.51 -13.45 12.98
C ARG A 400 9.71 -14.10 11.85
N LYS A 401 10.43 -14.64 10.87
CA LYS A 401 9.83 -15.45 9.81
C LYS A 401 9.68 -16.88 10.31
N TYR A 402 8.51 -17.46 10.14
CA TYR A 402 8.31 -18.88 10.38
C TYR A 402 9.04 -19.70 9.32
N ASN A 403 9.98 -20.54 9.75
CA ASN A 403 10.66 -21.51 8.90
C ASN A 403 10.29 -22.93 9.35
N PRO A 404 9.51 -23.68 8.55
CA PRO A 404 9.06 -25.02 8.93
C PRO A 404 10.18 -26.04 9.06
N TYR A 405 11.36 -25.82 8.43
CA TYR A 405 12.52 -26.68 8.55
C TYR A 405 13.43 -26.33 9.74
N ASN A 406 13.29 -25.14 10.28
CA ASN A 406 14.01 -24.69 11.46
C ASN A 406 13.08 -23.85 12.33
N PRO A 407 12.06 -24.48 12.95
CA PRO A 407 11.12 -23.76 13.79
C PRO A 407 11.84 -23.20 15.02
N TYR A 408 11.48 -21.98 15.39
CA TYR A 408 11.99 -21.36 16.61
C TYR A 408 11.53 -22.14 17.84
N VAL A 409 12.46 -22.43 18.71
CA VAL A 409 12.21 -23.03 20.03
C VAL A 409 12.61 -22.00 21.08
N PRO A 410 11.71 -21.61 22.01
CA PRO A 410 12.06 -20.70 23.10
C PRO A 410 13.27 -21.20 23.89
N GLU A 411 14.11 -20.29 24.36
CA GLU A 411 15.33 -20.65 25.13
C GLU A 411 15.01 -21.49 26.36
N ASP A 412 13.87 -21.28 27.00
CA ASP A 412 13.40 -22.05 28.15
C ASP A 412 13.15 -23.53 27.80
N GLU A 413 12.57 -23.79 26.61
CA GLU A 413 12.35 -25.14 26.08
C GLU A 413 13.65 -25.78 25.56
N GLU A 414 14.58 -25.01 25.02
CA GLU A 414 15.89 -25.49 24.63
C GLU A 414 16.67 -25.95 25.86
N THR A 415 16.61 -25.17 26.94
CA THR A 415 17.26 -25.53 28.22
C THR A 415 16.64 -26.78 28.83
N GLU A 416 15.32 -26.95 28.75
CA GLU A 416 14.62 -28.16 29.20
C GLU A 416 14.97 -29.38 28.29
N LYS A 417 15.00 -29.19 26.96
CA LYS A 417 15.40 -30.27 26.04
C LYS A 417 16.86 -30.67 26.20
N VAL A 418 17.75 -29.71 26.38
CA VAL A 418 19.19 -30.01 26.67
C VAL A 418 19.34 -30.69 28.01
N ASN A 419 18.58 -30.30 29.03
CA ASN A 419 18.60 -30.95 30.35
C ASN A 419 17.88 -32.30 30.34
N SER A 420 16.94 -32.55 29.44
CA SER A 420 16.23 -33.83 29.26
C SER A 420 17.00 -34.82 28.39
N LEU A 421 17.88 -34.36 27.53
CA LEU A 421 18.94 -35.13 26.93
C LEU A 421 19.97 -35.35 28.04
N LYS A 422 19.81 -36.43 28.83
CA LYS A 422 20.93 -36.93 29.60
C LYS A 422 22.06 -37.12 28.60
N VAL A 423 23.05 -36.23 28.66
CA VAL A 423 24.35 -36.49 28.05
C VAL A 423 24.83 -37.73 28.75
N GLU A 424 24.66 -38.88 28.12
CA GLU A 424 25.44 -40.08 28.52
C GLU A 424 26.86 -39.59 28.46
N SER A 425 27.49 -39.51 29.63
CA SER A 425 28.87 -39.10 29.67
C SER A 425 29.64 -40.10 28.81
N LEU A 426 30.69 -39.66 28.13
CA LEU A 426 31.57 -40.57 27.39
C LEU A 426 31.97 -41.78 28.23
N ASP A 427 31.98 -41.65 29.56
CA ASP A 427 32.23 -42.73 30.53
C ASP A 427 31.11 -43.78 30.62
N ASP A 428 29.86 -43.41 30.30
CA ASP A 428 28.71 -44.34 30.26
C ASP A 428 28.68 -45.17 28.96
N LEU A 429 29.26 -44.67 27.88
CA LEU A 429 29.41 -45.39 26.60
C LEU A 429 30.52 -46.45 26.61
N PHE A 430 31.44 -46.42 27.61
CA PHE A 430 32.56 -47.36 27.73
C PHE A 430 32.42 -48.31 28.91
N ASN A 431 31.32 -48.32 29.66
CA ASN A 431 31.02 -49.24 30.76
C ASN A 431 30.20 -50.47 30.34
N ASP A 432 30.41 -51.00 29.15
CA ASP A 432 29.98 -52.37 28.86
C ASP A 432 30.98 -53.36 29.45
N GLU A 433 30.48 -54.18 30.35
CA GLU A 433 31.15 -55.19 31.17
C GLU A 433 32.06 -56.11 30.36
N THR A 434 33.34 -56.06 30.65
CA THR A 434 34.20 -57.20 30.50
C THR A 434 35.15 -57.30 31.72
N PRO A 435 35.45 -58.53 32.24
CA PRO A 435 36.01 -58.70 33.60
C PRO A 435 37.50 -58.44 33.66
N SER A 436 37.86 -57.77 34.75
CA SER A 436 39.15 -57.71 35.45
C SER A 436 40.40 -58.33 34.82
N ASN A 437 41.40 -57.49 34.50
CA ASN A 437 42.78 -57.79 34.68
C ASN A 437 43.52 -56.55 35.22
N GLU A 438 43.94 -56.66 36.47
CA GLU A 438 44.77 -55.69 37.25
C GLU A 438 46.25 -55.73 36.87
N GLU A 439 46.68 -55.43 35.67
CA GLU A 439 48.10 -55.35 35.38
C GLU A 439 48.58 -54.31 34.36
N GLU A 440 47.71 -53.38 33.90
CA GLU A 440 48.14 -52.34 32.94
C GLU A 440 47.96 -50.90 33.42
N LYS A 441 47.90 -50.62 34.73
CA LYS A 441 47.72 -49.26 35.26
C LYS A 441 49.01 -48.46 35.53
N GLU A 442 50.19 -48.94 35.17
CA GLU A 442 51.44 -48.20 35.45
C GLU A 442 52.16 -47.58 34.26
N THR A 443 51.66 -47.74 33.00
CA THR A 443 52.43 -47.28 31.84
C THR A 443 51.83 -45.99 31.17
N ILE A 444 50.72 -45.45 31.64
CA ILE A 444 50.06 -44.24 31.02
C ILE A 444 50.27 -42.98 31.86
N ARG A 445 50.96 -43.04 33.02
CA ARG A 445 51.22 -41.85 33.86
C ARG A 445 52.50 -41.09 33.55
N SER A 446 53.28 -41.48 32.55
CA SER A 446 54.61 -40.89 32.28
C SER A 446 54.68 -40.10 30.96
N THR A 447 53.59 -39.85 30.28
CA THR A 447 53.61 -39.14 28.96
C THR A 447 52.81 -37.84 28.90
N THR A 448 52.34 -37.34 30.06
CA THR A 448 51.52 -36.13 30.08
C THR A 448 52.13 -34.93 30.79
N GLU A 449 53.49 -34.99 31.13
CA GLU A 449 54.19 -33.90 31.83
C GLU A 449 55.26 -33.19 30.99
N SER A 450 55.15 -33.04 29.70
CA SER A 450 56.19 -32.27 28.98
C SER A 450 55.63 -31.63 27.72
N ILE A 451 54.61 -30.77 27.84
CA ILE A 451 54.39 -29.69 26.89
C ILE A 451 53.66 -28.56 27.63
N ASN A 452 54.43 -27.76 28.33
CA ASN A 452 54.04 -26.43 28.74
C ASN A 452 55.30 -25.59 28.82
N THR A 453 55.56 -24.75 27.82
CA THR A 453 56.26 -23.47 27.93
C THR A 453 56.49 -22.86 26.56
N GLN A 454 55.74 -21.75 26.31
CA GLN A 454 56.16 -20.44 25.74
C GLN A 454 56.48 -20.33 24.24
N PRO A 455 56.47 -19.09 23.70
CA PRO A 455 55.83 -17.82 24.09
C PRO A 455 55.04 -17.15 22.96
N GLU A 456 54.27 -16.15 23.37
CA GLU A 456 53.66 -15.10 22.54
C GLU A 456 54.62 -14.52 21.49
N LYS A 457 54.16 -14.38 20.25
CA LYS A 457 54.68 -13.43 19.27
C LYS A 457 53.53 -12.56 18.79
N GLU A 458 53.70 -11.28 19.09
CA GLU A 458 52.98 -10.16 18.50
C GLU A 458 52.84 -10.35 16.98
N VAL A 459 51.60 -10.20 16.49
CA VAL A 459 51.33 -10.03 15.06
C VAL A 459 50.92 -8.58 14.87
N GLU A 460 51.83 -7.83 14.30
CA GLU A 460 51.60 -6.46 13.79
C GLU A 460 50.39 -6.42 12.89
N LYS A 461 49.54 -5.41 13.15
CA LYS A 461 48.49 -4.97 12.23
C LYS A 461 49.15 -4.31 11.02
N GLN A 462 49.12 -4.98 9.88
CA GLN A 462 49.34 -4.32 8.59
C GLN A 462 48.01 -3.76 8.13
N GLU A 463 47.91 -2.44 8.14
CA GLU A 463 46.88 -1.69 7.40
C GLU A 463 47.17 -1.84 5.90
N ASN A 464 46.34 -2.59 5.21
CA ASN A 464 46.30 -2.56 3.74
C ASN A 464 45.47 -1.38 3.28
N THR A 465 46.13 -0.26 3.00
CA THR A 465 45.61 0.78 2.16
C THR A 465 45.54 0.27 0.72
N ILE A 466 44.35 0.15 0.20
CA ILE A 466 44.10 -0.17 -1.22
C ILE A 466 44.33 1.13 -2.01
N ASP A 467 45.40 1.12 -2.78
CA ASP A 467 45.76 2.19 -3.73
C ASP A 467 44.80 2.12 -4.93
N LEU A 468 44.03 3.19 -5.16
CA LEU A 468 42.94 3.29 -6.17
C LEU A 468 43.42 3.76 -7.55
N ASP A 469 44.73 3.85 -7.80
CA ASP A 469 45.28 4.40 -9.05
C ASP A 469 45.62 3.37 -10.15
N GLY A 470 45.13 2.14 -10.09
CA GLY A 470 45.45 1.03 -10.97
C GLY A 470 44.38 0.56 -11.95
N PHE A 471 43.27 1.27 -12.16
CA PHE A 471 42.18 0.82 -13.07
C PHE A 471 42.03 1.68 -14.33
N ASN A 472 43.12 1.93 -15.03
CA ASN A 472 43.07 2.62 -16.31
C ASN A 472 43.65 1.81 -17.49
N ASP A 473 43.56 0.47 -17.46
CA ASP A 473 43.88 -0.34 -18.66
C ASP A 473 42.90 -1.53 -18.76
N ALA A 474 41.65 -1.24 -19.14
CA ALA A 474 40.76 -2.25 -19.70
C ALA A 474 40.93 -2.23 -21.23
N PRO A 475 41.12 -3.38 -21.91
CA PRO A 475 41.24 -3.43 -23.34
C PRO A 475 39.92 -3.02 -23.99
N ILE A 476 40.00 -2.04 -24.89
CA ILE A 476 38.91 -1.60 -25.75
C ILE A 476 38.54 -2.78 -26.65
N LEU A 477 37.40 -3.38 -26.43
CA LEU A 477 36.77 -4.30 -27.39
C LEU A 477 36.38 -3.51 -28.64
N PRO A 478 36.63 -4.04 -29.85
CA PRO A 478 36.20 -3.38 -31.07
C PRO A 478 34.68 -3.26 -31.10
N GLN A 479 34.19 -2.05 -31.25
CA GLN A 479 32.77 -1.80 -31.53
C GLN A 479 32.48 -2.35 -32.93
N GLU A 480 31.67 -3.38 -33.03
CA GLU A 480 31.02 -3.72 -34.29
C GLU A 480 30.09 -2.56 -34.67
N PRO A 481 30.05 -2.18 -35.96
CA PRO A 481 29.13 -1.14 -36.39
C PRO A 481 27.70 -1.59 -36.13
N MET A 482 26.91 -0.75 -35.41
CA MET A 482 25.47 -0.93 -35.31
C MET A 482 24.89 -1.03 -36.71
N GLN A 483 24.26 -2.15 -37.00
CA GLN A 483 23.38 -2.24 -38.15
C GLN A 483 22.25 -1.26 -37.89
N GLU A 484 22.09 -0.30 -38.80
CA GLU A 484 20.92 0.57 -38.86
C GLU A 484 19.68 -0.33 -38.98
N ASP A 485 18.71 -0.14 -38.10
CA ASP A 485 17.46 -0.88 -38.06
C ASP A 485 16.64 -0.63 -39.34
N ASP A 486 16.79 -1.46 -40.35
CA ASP A 486 15.90 -1.52 -41.51
C ASP A 486 14.43 -1.80 -41.08
N ASP A 487 14.23 -2.40 -39.92
CA ASP A 487 12.89 -2.73 -39.38
C ASP A 487 12.06 -1.49 -38.99
N ILE A 488 12.69 -0.40 -38.54
CA ILE A 488 11.96 0.85 -38.19
C ILE A 488 11.50 1.58 -39.47
N TYR A 489 12.28 1.52 -40.54
CA TYR A 489 11.94 2.13 -41.82
C TYR A 489 10.76 1.41 -42.49
N ASP A 490 10.70 0.10 -42.38
CA ASP A 490 9.59 -0.70 -42.92
C ASP A 490 8.28 -0.49 -42.13
N LEU A 491 8.34 -0.36 -40.79
CA LEU A 491 7.15 -0.11 -39.94
C LEU A 491 6.56 1.28 -40.22
N GLN A 492 7.40 2.27 -40.48
CA GLN A 492 6.94 3.64 -40.77
C GLN A 492 6.23 3.70 -42.13
N LYS A 493 6.75 2.97 -43.13
CA LYS A 493 6.17 2.85 -44.45
C LYS A 493 4.83 2.08 -44.44
N GLU A 494 4.71 1.06 -43.61
CA GLU A 494 3.47 0.30 -43.41
C GLU A 494 2.41 1.12 -42.71
N LEU A 495 2.79 2.00 -41.77
CA LEU A 495 1.89 2.95 -41.07
C LEU A 495 1.40 4.05 -42.06
N GLU A 496 2.27 4.60 -42.90
CA GLU A 496 1.86 5.58 -43.90
C GLU A 496 0.91 4.98 -44.93
N ALA A 497 1.17 3.75 -45.39
CA ALA A 497 0.30 3.05 -46.34
C ALA A 497 -1.10 2.77 -45.72
N LYS A 498 -1.17 2.38 -44.47
CA LYS A 498 -2.46 2.21 -43.74
C LYS A 498 -3.18 3.52 -43.51
N PHE A 499 -2.45 4.60 -43.26
CA PHE A 499 -3.04 5.92 -43.08
C PHE A 499 -3.66 6.43 -44.38
N ASP A 500 -2.99 6.27 -45.50
CA ASP A 500 -3.48 6.64 -46.84
C ASP A 500 -4.70 5.79 -47.25
N GLU A 501 -4.74 4.52 -46.84
CA GLU A 501 -5.89 3.63 -47.09
C GLU A 501 -7.14 4.06 -46.30
N LEU A 502 -6.98 4.57 -45.06
CA LEU A 502 -8.08 4.94 -44.20
C LEU A 502 -8.57 6.38 -44.39
N PHE A 503 -7.70 7.30 -44.74
CA PHE A 503 -7.99 8.74 -44.75
C PHE A 503 -7.74 9.43 -46.10
N GLY A 504 -7.21 8.70 -47.09
CA GLY A 504 -6.80 9.24 -48.40
C GLY A 504 -5.47 9.99 -48.34
N PRO A 505 -4.77 10.13 -49.52
CA PRO A 505 -3.47 10.77 -49.58
C PRO A 505 -3.54 12.24 -49.16
N ILE A 506 -2.62 12.66 -48.29
CA ILE A 506 -2.46 14.06 -47.90
C ILE A 506 -1.91 14.83 -49.10
N ASN A 507 -2.75 15.63 -49.74
CA ASN A 507 -2.26 16.58 -50.73
C ASN A 507 -1.53 17.72 -50.02
N GLU A 508 -0.25 17.83 -50.21
CA GLU A 508 0.53 19.03 -49.91
C GLU A 508 0.20 20.09 -50.96
N ASP A 509 -0.61 21.08 -50.58
CA ASP A 509 -0.70 22.37 -51.24
C ASP A 509 -0.10 23.47 -50.36
#